data_aecef0c4173543d8994f287161845153
#
_entry.id   aecef0c4173543d8994f287161845153
#
_cell.length_a   1.000
_cell.length_b   1.000
_cell.length_c   1.000
_cell.angle_alpha   90.00
_cell.angle_beta   90.00
_cell.angle_gamma   90.00
#
_symmetry.space_group_name_H-M   'P 1'
#
loop_
_entity.id
_entity.type
_entity.pdbx_description
1 polymer ?
#
loop_
_entity_poly.entity_id
_entity_poly.type
_entity_poly.pdbx_seq_one_letter_code
_entity_poly.pdbx_strand_id
1 'polypeptide(L)'
;LRRRVNIREAVAEVKGRVVWSSPKSHERRSVPFPAFLAEPLAVLMMGKRREDLVFTSPGGALLRVSTWRPRVFNVAVQRLQAADPAYPTVTPHDLRHTAASLSISAGANVKAVQTMLGHASAVLTLDTYADLFPDDLEQVSVALDAARMRSLESTADQLRTGK
;
A
#
# COMPACT_ATOMS: atom_id res chain seq x y z
N LEU A 1 -9.56 -13.88 10.32
CA LEU A 1 -8.17 -13.57 9.89
C LEU A 1 -8.02 -12.07 9.65
N ARG A 2 -7.05 -11.44 10.32
CA ARG A 2 -6.73 -10.02 10.07
C ARG A 2 -5.92 -9.96 8.78
N ARG A 3 -6.49 -9.42 7.70
CA ARG A 3 -5.84 -9.20 6.40
C ARG A 3 -4.78 -8.12 6.49
N ARG A 4 -3.59 -8.48 7.00
CA ARG A 4 -2.50 -7.53 7.22
C ARG A 4 -1.15 -8.16 6.91
N VAL A 5 -0.30 -7.40 6.25
CA VAL A 5 1.12 -7.70 6.07
C VAL A 5 1.92 -6.96 7.14
N ASN A 6 2.72 -7.69 7.89
CA ASN A 6 3.59 -7.12 8.92
C ASN A 6 5.02 -7.02 8.37
N ILE A 7 5.47 -5.79 8.15
CA ILE A 7 6.82 -5.49 7.66
C ILE A 7 7.70 -5.28 8.88
N ARG A 8 8.58 -6.24 9.15
CA ARG A 8 9.45 -6.27 10.35
C ARG A 8 10.91 -6.13 10.01
N GLU A 9 11.29 -6.62 8.84
CA GLU A 9 12.67 -6.68 8.36
C GLU A 9 12.74 -6.22 6.92
N ALA A 10 13.89 -5.74 6.53
CA ALA A 10 14.23 -5.42 5.16
C ALA A 10 15.45 -6.22 4.74
N VAL A 11 15.55 -6.48 3.46
CA VAL A 11 16.71 -7.12 2.87
C VAL A 11 17.29 -6.22 1.79
N ALA A 12 18.60 -6.06 1.80
CA ALA A 12 19.34 -5.36 0.76
C ALA A 12 20.38 -6.28 0.14
N GLU A 13 20.65 -6.09 -1.13
CA GLU A 13 21.74 -6.76 -1.83
C GLU A 13 22.90 -5.77 -1.99
N VAL A 14 23.97 -5.99 -1.26
CA VAL A 14 25.16 -5.12 -1.26
C VAL A 14 26.35 -5.92 -1.77
N LYS A 15 26.91 -5.53 -2.91
CA LYS A 15 28.04 -6.23 -3.58
C LYS A 15 27.79 -7.75 -3.69
N GLY A 16 26.60 -8.14 -4.11
CA GLY A 16 26.18 -9.55 -4.29
C GLY A 16 25.89 -10.31 -2.98
N ARG A 17 26.03 -9.68 -1.82
CA ARG A 17 25.71 -10.28 -0.52
C ARG A 17 24.35 -9.80 -0.02
N VAL A 18 23.61 -10.70 0.58
CA VAL A 18 22.32 -10.40 1.21
C VAL A 18 22.59 -9.87 2.61
N VAL A 19 22.07 -8.67 2.90
CA VAL A 19 22.16 -8.04 4.23
C VAL A 19 20.75 -7.83 4.76
N TRP A 20 20.48 -8.42 5.92
CA TRP A 20 19.23 -8.22 6.65
C TRP A 20 19.36 -7.02 7.58
N SER A 21 18.34 -6.19 7.61
CA SER A 21 18.28 -4.99 8.44
C SER A 21 16.86 -4.71 8.91
N SER A 22 16.70 -3.78 9.84
CA SER A 22 15.41 -3.15 10.09
C SER A 22 14.97 -2.35 8.85
N PRO A 23 13.67 -2.10 8.65
CA PRO A 23 13.19 -1.20 7.61
C PRO A 23 13.90 0.16 7.69
N LYS A 24 14.08 0.83 6.53
CA LYS A 24 14.80 2.12 6.45
C LYS A 24 14.28 3.20 7.41
N SER A 25 12.98 3.16 7.73
CA SER A 25 12.36 4.05 8.72
C SER A 25 12.58 3.60 10.16
N HIS A 26 13.31 2.49 10.41
CA HIS A 26 13.45 1.80 11.70
C HIS A 26 12.10 1.43 12.36
N GLU A 27 10.98 1.65 11.70
CA GLU A 27 9.65 1.37 12.20
C GLU A 27 9.08 0.09 11.57
N ARG A 28 8.64 -0.81 12.46
CA ARG A 28 7.81 -1.95 12.07
C ARG A 28 6.43 -1.44 11.72
N ARG A 29 5.89 -1.83 10.58
CA ARG A 29 4.55 -1.43 10.18
C ARG A 29 3.68 -2.61 9.81
N SER A 30 2.38 -2.44 10.01
CA SER A 30 1.36 -3.40 9.65
C SER A 30 0.41 -2.75 8.64
N VAL A 31 0.41 -3.25 7.43
CA VAL A 31 -0.36 -2.70 6.30
C VAL A 31 -1.53 -3.63 6.01
N PRO A 32 -2.79 -3.15 6.06
CA PRO A 32 -3.93 -3.95 5.63
C PRO A 32 -3.88 -4.14 4.10
N PHE A 33 -4.45 -5.24 3.63
CA PHE A 33 -4.58 -5.51 2.21
C PHE A 33 -6.04 -5.81 1.82
N PRO A 34 -6.46 -5.51 0.58
CA PRO A 34 -7.81 -5.75 0.09
C PRO A 34 -8.21 -7.21 0.11
N ALA A 35 -9.52 -7.47 0.21
CA ALA A 35 -10.06 -8.83 0.31
C ALA A 35 -9.66 -9.74 -0.86
N PHE A 36 -9.62 -9.19 -2.07
CA PHE A 36 -9.29 -9.95 -3.28
C PHE A 36 -7.86 -10.54 -3.29
N LEU A 37 -6.96 -10.03 -2.44
CA LEU A 37 -5.61 -10.58 -2.29
C LEU A 37 -5.54 -11.72 -1.26
N ALA A 38 -6.62 -11.99 -0.52
CA ALA A 38 -6.58 -12.96 0.58
C ALA A 38 -6.34 -14.40 0.07
N GLU A 39 -7.06 -14.81 -0.97
CA GLU A 39 -6.93 -16.14 -1.54
C GLU A 39 -5.57 -16.35 -2.24
N PRO A 40 -5.10 -15.48 -3.15
CA PRO A 40 -3.77 -15.62 -3.74
C PRO A 40 -2.64 -15.67 -2.70
N LEU A 41 -2.71 -14.87 -1.64
CA LEU A 41 -1.73 -14.90 -0.56
C LEU A 41 -1.84 -16.18 0.27
N ALA A 42 -3.04 -16.70 0.53
CA ALA A 42 -3.23 -17.96 1.23
C ALA A 42 -2.62 -19.12 0.45
N VAL A 43 -2.80 -19.16 -0.87
CA VAL A 43 -2.16 -20.16 -1.74
C VAL A 43 -0.63 -20.10 -1.65
N LEU A 44 -0.06 -18.88 -1.70
CA LEU A 44 1.40 -18.71 -1.54
C LEU A 44 1.94 -19.13 -0.17
N MET A 45 1.08 -19.13 0.85
CA MET A 45 1.44 -19.51 2.22
C MET A 45 1.19 -21.00 2.54
N MET A 46 0.57 -21.75 1.63
CA MET A 46 0.31 -23.18 1.85
C MET A 46 1.60 -23.96 2.11
N GLY A 47 1.62 -24.72 3.18
CA GLY A 47 2.78 -25.52 3.60
C GLY A 47 3.94 -24.71 4.20
N LYS A 48 3.83 -23.38 4.31
CA LYS A 48 4.85 -22.51 4.92
C LYS A 48 4.59 -22.32 6.40
N ARG A 49 5.67 -22.20 7.16
CA ARG A 49 5.62 -21.83 8.58
C ARG A 49 5.52 -20.30 8.71
N ARG A 50 5.25 -19.82 9.91
CA ARG A 50 5.12 -18.39 10.22
C ARG A 50 6.38 -17.57 9.90
N GLU A 51 7.55 -18.19 10.00
CA GLU A 51 8.86 -17.57 9.80
C GLU A 51 9.32 -17.65 8.35
N ASP A 52 8.66 -18.46 7.52
CA ASP A 52 9.07 -18.66 6.14
C ASP A 52 8.74 -17.42 5.28
N LEU A 53 9.53 -17.21 4.25
CA LEU A 53 9.31 -16.10 3.31
C LEU A 53 8.03 -16.34 2.51
N VAL A 54 7.19 -15.31 2.38
CA VAL A 54 5.97 -15.35 1.56
C VAL A 54 6.36 -15.53 0.09
N PHE A 55 7.27 -14.69 -0.40
CA PHE A 55 7.75 -14.70 -1.78
C PHE A 55 9.15 -15.31 -1.83
N THR A 56 9.29 -16.39 -2.59
CA THR A 56 10.54 -17.12 -2.74
C THR A 56 10.85 -17.36 -4.23
N SER A 57 12.09 -17.66 -4.53
CA SER A 57 12.47 -18.26 -5.82
C SER A 57 11.82 -19.64 -5.96
N PRO A 58 11.76 -20.24 -7.17
CA PRO A 58 11.24 -21.60 -7.36
C PRO A 58 11.90 -22.66 -6.47
N GLY A 59 13.17 -22.46 -6.09
CA GLY A 59 13.89 -23.34 -5.17
C GLY A 59 13.70 -23.01 -3.68
N GLY A 60 12.73 -22.14 -3.32
CA GLY A 60 12.42 -21.80 -1.93
C GLY A 60 13.36 -20.76 -1.29
N ALA A 61 14.38 -20.28 -2.00
CA ALA A 61 15.33 -19.30 -1.51
C ALA A 61 14.78 -17.85 -1.61
N LEU A 62 15.46 -16.93 -0.93
CA LEU A 62 15.20 -15.50 -1.02
C LEU A 62 15.10 -15.02 -2.47
N LEU A 63 14.05 -14.25 -2.78
CA LEU A 63 13.87 -13.62 -4.08
C LEU A 63 14.81 -12.41 -4.22
N ARG A 64 15.90 -12.56 -4.96
CA ARG A 64 16.86 -11.47 -5.23
C ARG A 64 16.36 -10.59 -6.34
N VAL A 65 16.31 -9.28 -6.09
CA VAL A 65 15.83 -8.29 -7.06
C VAL A 65 16.71 -8.30 -8.34
N SER A 66 18.03 -8.43 -8.18
CA SER A 66 19.00 -8.53 -9.28
C SER A 66 18.73 -9.70 -10.23
N THR A 67 18.10 -10.76 -9.75
CA THR A 67 17.74 -11.94 -10.56
C THR A 67 16.28 -11.92 -10.99
N TRP A 68 15.36 -11.60 -10.08
CA TRP A 68 13.93 -11.63 -10.33
C TRP A 68 13.48 -10.57 -11.34
N ARG A 69 14.01 -9.35 -11.19
CA ARG A 69 13.62 -8.24 -12.09
C ARG A 69 13.90 -8.56 -13.56
N PRO A 70 15.11 -8.92 -13.99
CA PRO A 70 15.38 -9.22 -15.40
C PRO A 70 14.75 -10.52 -15.91
N ARG A 71 14.67 -11.55 -15.06
CA ARG A 71 14.24 -12.90 -15.50
C ARG A 71 12.74 -13.14 -15.40
N VAL A 72 12.03 -12.40 -14.55
CA VAL A 72 10.59 -12.60 -14.33
C VAL A 72 9.83 -11.35 -14.68
N PHE A 73 10.12 -10.23 -13.99
CA PHE A 73 9.33 -9.02 -14.14
C PHE A 73 9.45 -8.40 -15.55
N ASN A 74 10.68 -8.16 -16.00
CA ASN A 74 10.89 -7.57 -17.32
C ASN A 74 10.38 -8.49 -18.44
N VAL A 75 10.51 -9.81 -18.30
CA VAL A 75 9.96 -10.77 -19.26
C VAL A 75 8.44 -10.70 -19.31
N ALA A 76 7.77 -10.53 -18.17
CA ALA A 76 6.32 -10.34 -18.13
C ALA A 76 5.90 -9.04 -18.83
N VAL A 77 6.61 -7.94 -18.60
CA VAL A 77 6.37 -6.66 -19.29
C VAL A 77 6.57 -6.80 -20.79
N GLN A 78 7.65 -7.44 -21.24
CA GLN A 78 7.92 -7.68 -22.66
C GLN A 78 6.82 -8.52 -23.33
N ARG A 79 6.27 -9.51 -22.63
CA ARG A 79 5.14 -10.30 -23.16
C ARG A 79 3.88 -9.46 -23.35
N LEU A 80 3.61 -8.55 -22.40
CA LEU A 80 2.48 -7.62 -22.52
C LEU A 80 2.69 -6.66 -23.68
N GLN A 81 3.89 -6.12 -23.87
CA GLN A 81 4.24 -5.24 -24.98
C GLN A 81 4.19 -5.96 -26.34
N ALA A 82 4.50 -7.25 -26.36
CA ALA A 82 4.36 -8.06 -27.58
C ALA A 82 2.88 -8.30 -27.95
N ALA A 83 1.99 -8.37 -26.96
CA ALA A 83 0.55 -8.51 -27.17
C ALA A 83 -0.13 -7.14 -27.44
N ASP A 84 0.36 -6.08 -26.84
CA ASP A 84 -0.11 -4.70 -27.01
C ASP A 84 1.11 -3.75 -27.10
N PRO A 85 1.50 -3.32 -28.33
CA PRO A 85 2.63 -2.40 -28.51
C PRO A 85 2.47 -1.05 -27.80
N ALA A 86 1.25 -0.64 -27.42
CA ALA A 86 0.99 0.57 -26.65
C ALA A 86 1.21 0.37 -25.13
N TYR A 87 1.44 -0.88 -24.68
CA TYR A 87 1.67 -1.15 -23.26
C TYR A 87 2.96 -0.47 -22.78
N PRO A 88 2.90 0.36 -21.72
CA PRO A 88 4.04 1.15 -21.27
C PRO A 88 5.15 0.26 -20.68
N THR A 89 6.37 0.75 -20.77
CA THR A 89 7.48 0.18 -19.98
C THR A 89 7.28 0.54 -18.52
N VAL A 90 7.04 -0.46 -17.68
CA VAL A 90 6.84 -0.29 -16.25
C VAL A 90 7.94 -0.96 -15.44
N THR A 91 8.17 -0.44 -14.23
CA THR A 91 9.10 -1.00 -13.24
C THR A 91 8.34 -1.44 -11.98
N PRO A 92 8.93 -2.26 -11.09
CA PRO A 92 8.32 -2.54 -9.79
C PRO A 92 8.04 -1.29 -8.96
N HIS A 93 8.79 -0.20 -9.18
CA HIS A 93 8.57 1.08 -8.51
C HIS A 93 7.31 1.77 -9.02
N ASP A 94 7.03 1.68 -10.32
CA ASP A 94 5.81 2.24 -10.92
C ASP A 94 4.55 1.52 -10.41
N LEU A 95 4.63 0.21 -10.11
CA LEU A 95 3.53 -0.50 -9.45
C LEU A 95 3.26 0.02 -8.04
N ARG A 96 4.31 0.48 -7.33
CA ARG A 96 4.15 1.14 -6.04
C ARG A 96 3.46 2.49 -6.18
N HIS A 97 3.82 3.28 -7.20
CA HIS A 97 3.15 4.54 -7.53
C HIS A 97 1.69 4.31 -7.90
N THR A 98 1.43 3.30 -8.73
CA THR A 98 0.06 2.89 -9.11
C THR A 98 -0.78 2.54 -7.88
N ALA A 99 -0.23 1.74 -6.95
CA ALA A 99 -0.95 1.39 -5.72
C ALA A 99 -1.26 2.62 -4.85
N ALA A 100 -0.35 3.60 -4.79
CA ALA A 100 -0.58 4.85 -4.09
C ALA A 100 -1.69 5.67 -4.76
N SER A 101 -1.61 5.88 -6.07
CA SER A 101 -2.61 6.63 -6.85
C SER A 101 -3.99 6.02 -6.74
N LEU A 102 -4.11 4.70 -6.87
CA LEU A 102 -5.38 3.97 -6.69
C LEU A 102 -5.94 4.12 -5.26
N SER A 103 -5.07 4.13 -4.25
CA SER A 103 -5.49 4.34 -2.86
C SER A 103 -6.04 5.75 -2.64
N ILE A 104 -5.39 6.77 -3.22
CA ILE A 104 -5.83 8.17 -3.16
C ILE A 104 -7.19 8.32 -3.88
N SER A 105 -7.30 7.79 -5.10
CA SER A 105 -8.56 7.79 -5.86
C SER A 105 -9.70 7.07 -5.13
N ALA A 106 -9.37 6.10 -4.27
CA ALA A 106 -10.33 5.43 -3.39
C ALA A 106 -10.63 6.19 -2.09
N GLY A 107 -10.15 7.43 -1.94
CA GLY A 107 -10.41 8.30 -0.79
C GLY A 107 -9.45 8.12 0.40
N ALA A 108 -8.30 7.47 0.21
CA ALA A 108 -7.32 7.37 1.28
C ALA A 108 -6.68 8.73 1.57
N ASN A 109 -6.65 9.12 2.85
CA ASN A 109 -5.97 10.34 3.26
C ASN A 109 -4.44 10.20 3.20
N VAL A 110 -3.74 11.33 3.20
CA VAL A 110 -2.26 11.42 3.12
C VAL A 110 -1.57 10.53 4.17
N LYS A 111 -2.06 10.49 5.40
CA LYS A 111 -1.46 9.71 6.49
C LYS A 111 -1.59 8.21 6.25
N ALA A 112 -2.72 7.76 5.70
CA ALA A 112 -2.92 6.36 5.34
C ALA A 112 -1.95 5.94 4.22
N VAL A 113 -1.81 6.75 3.16
CA VAL A 113 -0.87 6.51 2.05
C VAL A 113 0.57 6.52 2.54
N GLN A 114 0.96 7.51 3.36
CA GLN A 114 2.28 7.57 3.99
C GLN A 114 2.62 6.26 4.73
N THR A 115 1.69 5.80 5.57
CA THR A 115 1.88 4.57 6.37
C THR A 115 1.97 3.34 5.47
N MET A 116 1.11 3.23 4.47
CA MET A 116 1.11 2.13 3.50
C MET A 116 2.46 2.05 2.77
N LEU A 117 2.95 3.18 2.28
CA LEU A 117 4.22 3.28 1.56
C LEU A 117 5.43 3.17 2.50
N GLY A 118 5.30 3.51 3.77
CA GLY A 118 6.40 3.59 4.73
C GLY A 118 7.31 4.78 4.46
N HIS A 119 6.74 5.90 4.05
CA HIS A 119 7.47 7.16 3.94
C HIS A 119 7.75 7.72 5.35
N ALA A 120 8.94 8.26 5.56
CA ALA A 120 9.35 8.83 6.84
C ALA A 120 8.50 10.05 7.24
N SER A 121 7.97 10.80 6.26
CA SER A 121 7.12 11.96 6.50
C SER A 121 5.95 12.02 5.51
N ALA A 122 4.88 12.74 5.89
CA ALA A 122 3.77 13.05 5.00
C ALA A 122 4.20 13.96 3.84
N VAL A 123 5.23 14.79 4.05
CA VAL A 123 5.80 15.67 3.01
C VAL A 123 6.27 14.86 1.81
N LEU A 124 6.98 13.76 2.00
CA LEU A 124 7.39 12.88 0.89
C LEU A 124 6.21 12.29 0.11
N THR A 125 5.07 12.10 0.76
CA THR A 125 3.85 11.64 0.09
C THR A 125 3.21 12.77 -0.69
N LEU A 126 3.13 13.97 -0.11
CA LEU A 126 2.58 15.16 -0.75
C LEU A 126 3.45 15.59 -1.94
N ASP A 127 4.77 15.67 -1.79
CA ASP A 127 5.68 16.06 -2.88
C ASP A 127 5.52 15.16 -4.12
N THR A 128 5.11 13.91 -3.92
CA THR A 128 4.96 12.95 -5.03
C THR A 128 3.54 12.89 -5.58
N TYR A 129 2.54 13.11 -4.73
CA TYR A 129 1.13 12.79 -5.05
C TYR A 129 0.16 13.94 -4.72
N ALA A 130 0.62 15.16 -4.44
CA ALA A 130 -0.25 16.28 -4.05
C ALA A 130 -1.40 16.48 -5.06
N ASP A 131 -1.08 16.47 -6.34
CA ASP A 131 -2.04 16.70 -7.44
C ASP A 131 -3.13 15.62 -7.56
N LEU A 132 -2.94 14.47 -6.88
CA LEU A 132 -3.92 13.39 -6.88
C LEU A 132 -4.89 13.46 -5.70
N PHE A 133 -4.59 14.28 -4.69
CA PHE A 133 -5.52 14.54 -3.60
C PHE A 133 -6.54 15.59 -4.08
N PRO A 134 -7.83 15.32 -3.92
CA PRO A 134 -8.83 16.28 -4.32
C PRO A 134 -8.67 17.59 -3.54
N ASP A 135 -8.78 18.71 -4.23
CA ASP A 135 -8.87 20.05 -3.62
C ASP A 135 -10.32 20.30 -3.19
N ASP A 136 -10.73 19.58 -2.15
CA ASP A 136 -12.13 19.44 -1.75
C ASP A 136 -12.55 20.47 -0.70
N LEU A 137 -12.19 21.76 -0.86
CA LEU A 137 -12.66 22.80 0.05
C LEU A 137 -14.20 22.87 0.10
N GLU A 138 -14.86 22.60 -0.99
CA GLU A 138 -16.32 22.56 -1.07
C GLU A 138 -16.91 21.39 -0.30
N GLN A 139 -16.31 20.20 -0.39
CA GLN A 139 -16.69 19.03 0.41
C GLN A 139 -16.44 19.23 1.90
N VAL A 140 -15.40 19.94 2.29
CA VAL A 140 -15.15 20.33 3.68
C VAL A 140 -16.29 21.20 4.20
N SER A 141 -16.74 22.19 3.42
CA SER A 141 -17.86 23.04 3.78
C SER A 141 -19.14 22.24 3.97
N VAL A 142 -19.49 21.37 3.03
CA VAL A 142 -20.65 20.47 3.11
C VAL A 142 -20.57 19.54 4.32
N ALA A 143 -19.38 18.99 4.60
CA ALA A 143 -19.16 18.11 5.74
C ALA A 143 -19.32 18.84 7.08
N LEU A 144 -18.90 20.10 7.18
CA LEU A 144 -19.07 20.95 8.35
C LEU A 144 -20.55 21.27 8.60
N ASP A 145 -21.30 21.59 7.56
CA ASP A 145 -22.74 21.82 7.67
C ASP A 145 -23.47 20.57 8.14
N ALA A 146 -23.16 19.41 7.56
CA ALA A 146 -23.73 18.13 8.00
C ALA A 146 -23.35 17.78 9.46
N ALA A 147 -22.13 18.07 9.87
CA ALA A 147 -21.71 17.87 11.27
C ALA A 147 -22.47 18.76 12.24
N ARG A 148 -22.67 20.02 11.88
CA ARG A 148 -23.46 20.99 12.66
C ARG A 148 -24.91 20.51 12.81
N MET A 149 -25.55 20.10 11.73
CA MET A 149 -26.95 19.61 11.78
C MET A 149 -27.09 18.41 12.74
N ARG A 150 -26.19 17.44 12.65
CA ARG A 150 -26.18 16.29 13.58
C ARG A 150 -26.00 16.70 15.04
N SER A 151 -25.16 17.69 15.31
CA SER A 151 -24.97 18.23 16.67
C SER A 151 -26.22 18.87 17.22
N LEU A 152 -26.94 19.65 16.39
CA LEU A 152 -28.19 20.30 16.80
C LEU A 152 -29.30 19.28 17.06
N GLU A 153 -29.43 18.24 16.23
CA GLU A 153 -30.38 17.14 16.41
C GLU A 153 -30.12 16.37 17.71
N SER A 154 -28.85 16.04 17.97
CA SER A 154 -28.44 15.37 19.21
C SER A 154 -28.76 16.21 20.47
N THR A 155 -28.55 17.52 20.39
CA THR A 155 -28.88 18.45 21.51
C THR A 155 -30.38 18.57 21.71
N ALA A 156 -31.16 18.63 20.64
CA ALA A 156 -32.62 18.67 20.70
C ALA A 156 -33.22 17.39 21.29
N ASP A 157 -32.67 16.22 20.95
CA ASP A 157 -33.08 14.94 21.52
C ASP A 157 -32.75 14.81 22.99
N GLN A 158 -31.58 15.29 23.42
CA GLN A 158 -31.21 15.33 24.85
C GLN A 158 -32.14 16.22 25.67
N LEU A 159 -32.56 17.36 25.09
CA LEU A 159 -33.53 18.27 25.76
C LEU A 159 -34.94 17.67 25.80
N ARG A 160 -35.32 16.80 24.86
CA ARG A 160 -36.61 16.10 24.83
C ARG A 160 -36.69 14.91 25.79
N THR A 161 -35.55 14.24 25.99
CA THR A 161 -35.48 13.02 26.84
C THR A 161 -35.03 13.31 28.29
N GLY A 162 -34.58 14.53 28.55
CA GLY A 162 -34.21 15.01 29.87
C GLY A 162 -35.44 15.40 30.66
N LYS A 163 -36.11 14.37 31.24
CA LYS A 163 -37.03 14.49 32.41
C LYS A 163 -36.38 13.87 33.60
#